data_2be3019d29bb7001a2205239bf309644
#
_entry.id   2be3019d29bb7001a2205239bf309644
#
_cell.length_a   1.000
_cell.length_b   1.000
_cell.length_c   1.000
_cell.angle_alpha   90.00
_cell.angle_beta   90.00
_cell.angle_gamma   90.00
#
_symmetry.space_group_name_H-M   'P 1'
#
loop_
_entity.id
_entity.type
_entity.pdbx_description
1 polymer ?
#
loop_
_entity_poly.entity_id
_entity_poly.type
_entity_poly.pdbx_seq_one_letter_code
_entity_poly.pdbx_strand_id
1 'polypeptide(L)'
;EDERMKKRLAFFLLALLLVVSAWAAAEEILYTGTVSKTMTIRAKKSTSASKLGSVEPGELLNIIEYGDTWTKVDQNGVVGYVLTKNVEDLAAAAGYNDEADALYVGVAEVDLTIRAEKSKSAQKLQELAQGETVYVTELDEAWYTVVKQGVRGYVLADRVKQLQPAHEGIELPEAYQPLPDFKAVYSATADVNLSIRKEKD
;
A
#
# COMPACT_ATOMS: atom_id res chain seq x y z
N GLU A 1 51.32 -16.44 -38.78
CA GLU A 1 50.01 -15.80 -39.14
C GLU A 1 48.88 -16.27 -38.20
N ASP A 2 48.85 -17.54 -37.87
CA ASP A 2 47.81 -18.20 -37.02
C ASP A 2 47.83 -17.65 -35.53
N GLU A 3 49.00 -17.43 -34.95
CA GLU A 3 49.14 -16.90 -33.59
C GLU A 3 48.64 -15.45 -33.43
N ARG A 4 48.82 -14.61 -34.46
CA ARG A 4 48.33 -13.22 -34.47
C ARG A 4 46.80 -13.18 -34.63
N MET A 5 46.27 -14.10 -35.40
CA MET A 5 44.81 -14.23 -35.59
C MET A 5 44.14 -14.75 -34.34
N LYS A 6 44.70 -15.73 -33.64
CA LYS A 6 44.21 -16.23 -32.34
C LYS A 6 44.21 -15.16 -31.25
N LYS A 7 45.28 -14.34 -31.18
CA LYS A 7 45.35 -13.21 -30.22
C LYS A 7 44.32 -12.10 -30.51
N ARG A 8 44.10 -11.80 -31.82
CA ARG A 8 43.05 -10.84 -32.21
C ARG A 8 41.66 -11.37 -31.94
N LEU A 9 41.39 -12.67 -32.20
CA LEU A 9 40.11 -13.31 -31.91
C LEU A 9 39.83 -13.36 -30.37
N ALA A 10 40.86 -13.68 -29.56
CA ALA A 10 40.78 -13.64 -28.13
C ALA A 10 40.50 -12.24 -27.56
N PHE A 11 41.11 -11.21 -28.16
CA PHE A 11 40.87 -9.81 -27.79
C PHE A 11 39.47 -9.34 -28.13
N PHE A 12 38.94 -9.74 -29.32
CA PHE A 12 37.56 -9.46 -29.70
C PHE A 12 36.54 -10.20 -28.85
N LEU A 13 36.80 -11.46 -28.50
CA LEU A 13 35.93 -12.22 -27.55
C LEU A 13 35.94 -11.63 -26.16
N LEU A 14 37.11 -11.18 -25.67
CA LEU A 14 37.22 -10.53 -24.35
C LEU A 14 36.51 -9.14 -24.35
N ALA A 15 36.63 -8.38 -25.43
CA ALA A 15 35.93 -7.12 -25.60
C ALA A 15 34.42 -7.31 -25.72
N LEU A 16 33.95 -8.36 -26.39
CA LEU A 16 32.54 -8.71 -26.47
C LEU A 16 31.96 -9.17 -25.13
N LEU A 17 32.74 -9.89 -24.32
CA LEU A 17 32.34 -10.29 -22.96
C LEU A 17 32.21 -9.09 -22.00
N LEU A 18 33.02 -8.04 -22.18
CA LEU A 18 32.95 -6.81 -21.37
C LEU A 18 31.77 -5.91 -21.74
N VAL A 19 31.24 -6.02 -22.96
CA VAL A 19 30.06 -5.25 -23.40
C VAL A 19 28.75 -5.87 -22.87
N VAL A 20 28.71 -7.18 -22.60
CA VAL A 20 27.53 -7.88 -22.10
C VAL A 20 27.32 -7.67 -20.58
N SER A 21 28.34 -7.24 -19.84
CA SER A 21 28.24 -7.06 -18.38
C SER A 21 27.78 -5.69 -17.90
N ALA A 22 27.37 -4.79 -18.79
CA ALA A 22 26.91 -3.43 -18.47
C ALA A 22 25.41 -3.19 -18.66
N TRP A 23 24.61 -4.24 -18.78
CA TRP A 23 23.18 -4.10 -18.49
C TRP A 23 23.03 -4.17 -16.96
N ALA A 24 23.22 -3.03 -16.29
CA ALA A 24 22.63 -2.83 -15.00
C ALA A 24 21.14 -3.10 -15.18
N ALA A 25 20.65 -4.20 -14.59
CA ALA A 25 19.22 -4.46 -14.58
C ALA A 25 18.56 -3.17 -14.06
N ALA A 26 17.69 -2.56 -14.86
CA ALA A 26 16.89 -1.45 -14.38
C ALA A 26 16.18 -1.91 -13.11
N GLU A 27 16.29 -1.13 -12.05
CA GLU A 27 15.60 -1.47 -10.81
C GLU A 27 14.10 -1.50 -11.10
N GLU A 28 13.42 -2.52 -10.61
CA GLU A 28 11.98 -2.70 -10.83
C GLU A 28 11.21 -1.58 -10.12
N ILE A 29 10.26 -0.98 -10.83
CA ILE A 29 9.31 -0.03 -10.25
C ILE A 29 8.22 -0.83 -9.55
N LEU A 30 8.17 -0.74 -8.23
CA LEU A 30 7.19 -1.47 -7.41
C LEU A 30 5.89 -0.70 -7.22
N TYR A 31 5.98 0.64 -7.11
CA TYR A 31 4.83 1.51 -6.91
C TYR A 31 4.94 2.76 -7.77
N THR A 32 3.79 3.41 -7.92
CA THR A 32 3.70 4.78 -8.42
C THR A 32 3.05 5.66 -7.35
N GLY A 33 3.20 6.98 -7.47
CA GLY A 33 2.57 7.94 -6.57
C GLY A 33 2.64 9.34 -7.14
N THR A 34 2.11 10.31 -6.42
CA THR A 34 2.27 11.73 -6.71
C THR A 34 2.95 12.44 -5.55
N VAL A 35 3.28 13.71 -5.72
CA VAL A 35 3.87 14.53 -4.66
C VAL A 35 3.00 15.75 -4.38
N SER A 36 2.81 16.05 -3.08
CA SER A 36 1.99 17.19 -2.63
C SER A 36 2.68 18.54 -2.79
N LYS A 37 3.98 18.54 -2.95
CA LYS A 37 4.82 19.75 -3.13
C LYS A 37 6.11 19.41 -3.83
N THR A 38 6.76 20.41 -4.42
CA THR A 38 8.09 20.26 -5.02
C THR A 38 9.04 19.54 -4.09
N MET A 39 9.60 18.43 -4.55
CA MET A 39 10.57 17.63 -3.80
C MET A 39 11.92 17.59 -4.49
N THR A 40 12.97 17.53 -3.68
CA THR A 40 14.34 17.32 -4.16
C THR A 40 14.68 15.83 -4.14
N ILE A 41 15.12 15.29 -5.27
CA ILE A 41 15.72 13.95 -5.34
C ILE A 41 17.15 14.05 -4.85
N ARG A 42 17.51 13.25 -3.85
CA ARG A 42 18.81 13.25 -3.17
C ARG A 42 19.62 12.01 -3.50
N ALA A 43 20.95 12.15 -3.53
CA ALA A 43 21.84 11.02 -3.79
C ALA A 43 21.91 9.99 -2.65
N LYS A 44 21.50 10.36 -1.43
CA LYS A 44 21.47 9.51 -0.22
C LYS A 44 20.27 9.87 0.65
N LYS A 45 19.91 8.99 1.59
CA LYS A 45 18.83 9.18 2.59
C LYS A 45 19.21 10.30 3.61
N SER A 46 19.45 11.52 3.13
CA SER A 46 19.83 12.69 3.94
C SER A 46 19.43 14.01 3.27
N THR A 47 18.92 14.97 4.06
CA THR A 47 18.57 16.32 3.59
C THR A 47 19.79 17.16 3.17
N SER A 48 20.99 16.81 3.64
CA SER A 48 22.27 17.44 3.26
C SER A 48 22.95 16.77 2.06
N ALA A 49 22.43 15.62 1.57
CA ALA A 49 23.00 14.95 0.41
C ALA A 49 22.85 15.79 -0.85
N SER A 50 23.71 15.55 -1.85
CA SER A 50 23.67 16.25 -3.14
C SER A 50 22.30 16.13 -3.80
N LYS A 51 21.83 17.24 -4.38
CA LYS A 51 20.63 17.27 -5.22
C LYS A 51 20.94 16.62 -6.56
N LEU A 52 20.11 15.65 -6.98
CA LEU A 52 20.17 15.01 -8.30
C LEU A 52 19.12 15.57 -9.25
N GLY A 53 17.97 15.95 -8.72
CA GLY A 53 16.83 16.46 -9.47
C GLY A 53 15.73 17.01 -8.56
N SER A 54 14.58 17.29 -9.13
CA SER A 54 13.36 17.67 -8.42
C SER A 54 12.15 17.04 -9.09
N VAL A 55 11.06 16.92 -8.32
CA VAL A 55 9.74 16.47 -8.75
C VAL A 55 8.75 17.56 -8.35
N GLU A 56 7.88 17.96 -9.26
CA GLU A 56 6.88 18.99 -9.03
C GLU A 56 5.53 18.39 -8.59
N PRO A 57 4.68 19.16 -7.89
CA PRO A 57 3.37 18.70 -7.45
C PRO A 57 2.54 18.13 -8.61
N GLY A 58 1.95 16.95 -8.40
CA GLY A 58 1.13 16.25 -9.37
C GLY A 58 1.90 15.46 -10.44
N GLU A 59 3.23 15.54 -10.48
CA GLU A 59 4.01 14.65 -11.34
C GLU A 59 3.97 13.21 -10.82
N LEU A 60 3.89 12.25 -11.76
CA LEU A 60 3.95 10.83 -11.45
C LEU A 60 5.36 10.48 -10.98
N LEU A 61 5.44 9.83 -9.83
CA LEU A 61 6.66 9.35 -9.22
C LEU A 61 6.77 7.85 -9.39
N ASN A 62 7.86 7.36 -9.98
CA ASN A 62 8.16 5.94 -10.07
C ASN A 62 8.96 5.51 -8.83
N ILE A 63 8.43 4.57 -8.07
CA ILE A 63 8.94 4.17 -6.75
C ILE A 63 9.53 2.77 -6.85
N ILE A 64 10.83 2.66 -6.53
CA ILE A 64 11.59 1.41 -6.48
C ILE A 64 11.47 0.78 -5.08
N GLU A 65 11.57 1.59 -4.01
CA GLU A 65 11.48 1.16 -2.62
C GLU A 65 10.72 2.21 -1.82
N TYR A 66 9.59 1.83 -1.22
CA TYR A 66 8.81 2.70 -0.35
C TYR A 66 9.23 2.47 1.10
N GLY A 67 9.81 3.46 1.74
CA GLY A 67 10.30 3.37 3.11
C GLY A 67 9.69 4.43 4.02
N ASP A 68 9.84 4.28 5.34
CA ASP A 68 9.18 5.13 6.35
C ASP A 68 9.54 6.62 6.25
N THR A 69 10.80 6.92 6.06
CA THR A 69 11.31 8.31 6.01
C THR A 69 11.76 8.71 4.62
N TRP A 70 12.38 7.79 3.89
CA TRP A 70 12.95 8.01 2.57
C TRP A 70 12.47 6.94 1.60
N THR A 71 11.92 7.38 0.50
CA THR A 71 11.47 6.57 -0.63
C THR A 71 12.51 6.65 -1.74
N LYS A 72 12.93 5.49 -2.28
CA LYS A 72 13.82 5.40 -3.45
C LYS A 72 12.99 5.49 -4.71
N VAL A 73 13.38 6.36 -5.62
CA VAL A 73 12.64 6.67 -6.84
C VAL A 73 13.53 6.64 -8.06
N ASP A 74 12.93 6.36 -9.22
CA ASP A 74 13.50 6.61 -10.53
C ASP A 74 12.64 7.64 -11.25
N GLN A 75 13.13 8.86 -11.36
CA GLN A 75 12.43 9.91 -12.09
C GLN A 75 13.17 10.21 -13.38
N ASN A 76 12.65 9.66 -14.48
CA ASN A 76 13.23 9.82 -15.82
C ASN A 76 14.71 9.41 -15.91
N GLY A 77 15.10 8.30 -15.27
CA GLY A 77 16.47 7.81 -15.23
C GLY A 77 17.33 8.44 -14.13
N VAL A 78 16.76 9.34 -13.31
CA VAL A 78 17.44 9.89 -12.12
C VAL A 78 17.03 9.08 -10.91
N VAL A 79 17.88 8.12 -10.51
CA VAL A 79 17.67 7.29 -9.32
C VAL A 79 18.18 8.00 -8.07
N GLY A 80 17.34 8.10 -7.05
CA GLY A 80 17.68 8.79 -5.80
C GLY A 80 16.61 8.65 -4.72
N TYR A 81 16.64 9.52 -3.73
CA TYR A 81 15.78 9.45 -2.56
C TYR A 81 15.00 10.74 -2.37
N VAL A 82 13.71 10.59 -2.04
CA VAL A 82 12.79 11.67 -1.67
C VAL A 82 12.23 11.43 -0.26
N LEU A 83 11.71 12.48 0.39
CA LEU A 83 11.06 12.32 1.70
C LEU A 83 9.68 11.69 1.53
N THR A 84 9.47 10.52 2.12
CA THR A 84 8.24 9.73 2.02
C THR A 84 6.97 10.47 2.46
N LYS A 85 7.07 11.34 3.46
CA LYS A 85 5.93 12.11 4.00
C LYS A 85 5.24 13.05 2.98
N ASN A 86 5.85 13.27 1.82
CA ASN A 86 5.29 14.12 0.77
C ASN A 86 4.85 13.30 -0.46
N VAL A 87 4.93 11.97 -0.39
CA VAL A 87 4.39 11.06 -1.41
C VAL A 87 2.92 10.84 -1.10
N GLU A 88 2.07 10.95 -2.11
CA GLU A 88 0.62 10.76 -2.05
C GLU A 88 0.18 9.79 -3.15
N ASP A 89 -1.08 9.35 -3.09
CA ASP A 89 -1.73 8.50 -4.09
C ASP A 89 -0.90 7.26 -4.49
N LEU A 90 -0.33 6.60 -3.48
CA LEU A 90 0.48 5.41 -3.69
C LEU A 90 -0.36 4.29 -4.34
N ALA A 91 0.14 3.70 -5.42
CA ALA A 91 -0.47 2.56 -6.10
C ALA A 91 0.61 1.55 -6.53
N ALA A 92 0.28 0.26 -6.62
CA ALA A 92 1.19 -0.72 -7.20
C ALA A 92 1.43 -0.41 -8.69
N ALA A 93 2.68 -0.49 -9.13
CA ALA A 93 3.04 -0.23 -10.53
C ALA A 93 2.60 -1.36 -11.47
N ALA A 94 2.60 -2.62 -11.00
CA ALA A 94 2.02 -3.76 -11.71
C ALA A 94 0.49 -3.76 -11.56
N GLY A 95 -0.20 -4.44 -12.48
CA GLY A 95 -1.66 -4.61 -12.38
C GLY A 95 -2.06 -5.22 -11.03
N TYR A 96 -3.11 -4.69 -10.42
CA TYR A 96 -3.66 -5.16 -9.15
C TYR A 96 -5.13 -5.54 -9.32
N ASN A 97 -5.61 -6.43 -8.45
CA ASN A 97 -7.02 -6.78 -8.36
C ASN A 97 -7.39 -6.89 -6.87
N ASP A 98 -7.75 -5.75 -6.29
CA ASP A 98 -8.05 -5.63 -4.86
C ASP A 98 -9.19 -6.57 -4.42
N GLU A 99 -10.18 -6.78 -5.29
CA GLU A 99 -11.29 -7.69 -5.04
C GLU A 99 -10.83 -9.15 -4.95
N ALA A 100 -9.95 -9.58 -5.87
CA ALA A 100 -9.41 -10.96 -5.85
C ALA A 100 -8.52 -11.23 -4.63
N ASP A 101 -7.84 -10.20 -4.13
CA ASP A 101 -6.96 -10.29 -2.96
C ASP A 101 -7.74 -10.23 -1.63
N ALA A 102 -8.99 -9.75 -1.65
CA ALA A 102 -9.80 -9.59 -0.46
C ALA A 102 -10.41 -10.91 0.01
N LEU A 103 -10.49 -11.11 1.32
CA LEU A 103 -11.31 -12.14 1.95
C LEU A 103 -12.70 -11.62 2.29
N TYR A 104 -12.80 -10.33 2.62
CA TYR A 104 -14.05 -9.67 2.97
C TYR A 104 -14.15 -8.33 2.28
N VAL A 105 -15.37 -7.86 2.12
CA VAL A 105 -15.68 -6.51 1.65
C VAL A 105 -16.57 -5.81 2.67
N GLY A 106 -16.36 -4.51 2.81
CA GLY A 106 -17.17 -3.64 3.64
C GLY A 106 -17.30 -2.26 3.02
N VAL A 107 -17.86 -1.32 3.75
CA VAL A 107 -18.05 0.07 3.34
C VAL A 107 -17.44 1.01 4.38
N ALA A 108 -16.71 2.01 3.94
CA ALA A 108 -16.18 3.06 4.79
C ALA A 108 -17.35 3.92 5.35
N GLU A 109 -17.53 3.92 6.67
CA GLU A 109 -18.59 4.72 7.32
C GLU A 109 -18.31 6.22 7.26
N VAL A 110 -17.04 6.59 7.24
CA VAL A 110 -16.50 7.95 7.16
C VAL A 110 -15.25 7.93 6.28
N ASP A 111 -14.69 9.08 5.95
CA ASP A 111 -13.38 9.13 5.33
C ASP A 111 -12.33 8.42 6.19
N LEU A 112 -11.64 7.44 5.62
CA LEU A 112 -10.64 6.62 6.29
C LEU A 112 -9.26 6.88 5.75
N THR A 113 -8.27 6.81 6.62
CA THR A 113 -6.86 6.80 6.23
C THR A 113 -6.32 5.37 6.30
N ILE A 114 -5.80 4.86 5.19
CA ILE A 114 -5.02 3.62 5.16
C ILE A 114 -3.61 3.95 5.64
N ARG A 115 -3.15 3.23 6.67
CA ARG A 115 -1.87 3.49 7.36
C ARG A 115 -0.90 2.33 7.18
N ALA A 116 0.40 2.64 7.26
CA ALA A 116 1.48 1.66 7.15
C ALA A 116 1.55 0.70 8.34
N GLU A 117 1.04 1.09 9.51
CA GLU A 117 1.04 0.30 10.73
C GLU A 117 -0.28 0.46 11.50
N LYS A 118 -0.58 -0.46 12.43
CA LYS A 118 -1.76 -0.44 13.32
C LYS A 118 -1.66 0.69 14.36
N SER A 119 -1.51 1.93 13.91
CA SER A 119 -1.39 3.13 14.77
C SER A 119 -1.99 4.37 14.10
N LYS A 120 -2.68 5.21 14.89
CA LYS A 120 -3.24 6.49 14.42
C LYS A 120 -2.16 7.51 14.03
N SER A 121 -0.94 7.36 14.52
CA SER A 121 0.21 8.20 14.19
C SER A 121 1.10 7.62 13.09
N ALA A 122 0.82 6.38 12.65
CA ALA A 122 1.55 5.77 11.54
C ALA A 122 1.37 6.54 10.24
N GLN A 123 2.33 6.38 9.35
CA GLN A 123 2.32 7.03 8.05
C GLN A 123 1.04 6.72 7.28
N LYS A 124 0.47 7.76 6.66
CA LYS A 124 -0.62 7.64 5.70
C LYS A 124 -0.08 7.06 4.39
N LEU A 125 -0.75 6.03 3.87
CA LEU A 125 -0.47 5.45 2.55
C LEU A 125 -1.46 5.97 1.52
N GLN A 126 -2.76 5.89 1.84
CA GLN A 126 -3.88 6.28 0.99
C GLN A 126 -5.08 6.74 1.82
N GLU A 127 -6.13 7.20 1.15
CA GLU A 127 -7.44 7.49 1.72
C GLU A 127 -8.54 6.67 1.07
N LEU A 128 -9.58 6.36 1.84
CA LEU A 128 -10.86 5.84 1.41
C LEU A 128 -11.91 6.89 1.72
N ALA A 129 -12.69 7.29 0.73
CA ALA A 129 -13.80 8.20 0.94
C ALA A 129 -14.96 7.51 1.66
N GLN A 130 -15.78 8.27 2.37
CA GLN A 130 -17.04 7.78 2.92
C GLN A 130 -17.90 7.11 1.82
N GLY A 131 -18.39 5.91 2.11
CA GLY A 131 -19.19 5.12 1.16
C GLY A 131 -18.36 4.29 0.18
N GLU A 132 -17.04 4.43 0.15
CA GLU A 132 -16.17 3.63 -0.70
C GLU A 132 -16.09 2.18 -0.20
N THR A 133 -15.98 1.23 -1.14
CA THR A 133 -15.76 -0.19 -0.83
C THR A 133 -14.40 -0.40 -0.20
N VAL A 134 -14.38 -1.14 0.90
CA VAL A 134 -13.18 -1.51 1.64
C VAL A 134 -12.88 -2.98 1.38
N TYR A 135 -11.77 -3.27 0.72
CA TYR A 135 -11.28 -4.62 0.47
C TYR A 135 -10.41 -5.09 1.63
N VAL A 136 -10.92 -6.03 2.42
CA VAL A 136 -10.30 -6.49 3.67
C VAL A 136 -9.64 -7.84 3.45
N THR A 137 -8.34 -7.92 3.77
CA THR A 137 -7.54 -9.16 3.63
C THR A 137 -7.37 -9.88 4.96
N GLU A 138 -7.58 -9.20 6.09
CA GLU A 138 -7.48 -9.79 7.44
C GLU A 138 -8.35 -9.00 8.43
N LEU A 139 -9.07 -9.71 9.27
CA LEU A 139 -9.87 -9.15 10.37
C LEU A 139 -9.08 -9.18 11.67
N ASP A 140 -9.20 -8.10 12.46
CA ASP A 140 -8.67 -7.95 13.81
C ASP A 140 -9.62 -7.05 14.60
N GLU A 141 -9.61 -7.11 15.93
CA GLU A 141 -10.55 -6.38 16.77
C GLU A 141 -10.49 -4.84 16.58
N ALA A 142 -9.30 -4.28 16.43
CA ALA A 142 -9.09 -2.84 16.38
C ALA A 142 -8.75 -2.31 14.98
N TRP A 143 -8.07 -3.12 14.16
CA TRP A 143 -7.55 -2.71 12.85
C TRP A 143 -7.74 -3.81 11.82
N TYR A 144 -8.41 -3.51 10.72
CA TYR A 144 -8.44 -4.40 9.57
C TYR A 144 -7.23 -4.16 8.67
N THR A 145 -6.66 -5.27 8.16
CA THR A 145 -5.71 -5.20 7.03
C THR A 145 -6.51 -5.07 5.75
N VAL A 146 -6.23 -4.03 4.98
CA VAL A 146 -6.95 -3.71 3.74
C VAL A 146 -6.00 -3.57 2.57
N VAL A 147 -6.54 -3.70 1.36
CA VAL A 147 -5.82 -3.44 0.12
C VAL A 147 -6.59 -2.40 -0.70
N LYS A 148 -5.88 -1.44 -1.27
CA LYS A 148 -6.39 -0.47 -2.24
C LYS A 148 -5.33 -0.20 -3.31
N GLN A 149 -5.69 -0.38 -4.58
CA GLN A 149 -4.77 -0.21 -5.71
C GLN A 149 -3.47 -1.01 -5.53
N GLY A 150 -3.58 -2.25 -5.01
CA GLY A 150 -2.45 -3.13 -4.72
C GLY A 150 -1.60 -2.72 -3.50
N VAL A 151 -1.93 -1.63 -2.84
CA VAL A 151 -1.22 -1.16 -1.63
C VAL A 151 -1.92 -1.69 -0.39
N ARG A 152 -1.21 -2.49 0.39
CA ARG A 152 -1.70 -3.06 1.64
C ARG A 152 -1.41 -2.13 2.83
N GLY A 153 -2.38 -1.98 3.71
CA GLY A 153 -2.24 -1.18 4.92
C GLY A 153 -3.35 -1.45 5.92
N TYR A 154 -3.54 -0.55 6.90
CA TYR A 154 -4.41 -0.75 8.04
C TYR A 154 -5.43 0.39 8.18
N VAL A 155 -6.68 0.04 8.47
CA VAL A 155 -7.76 0.98 8.83
C VAL A 155 -8.39 0.60 10.16
N LEU A 156 -9.04 1.54 10.84
CA LEU A 156 -9.78 1.27 12.06
C LEU A 156 -11.00 0.37 11.77
N ALA A 157 -11.10 -0.76 12.45
CA ALA A 157 -12.15 -1.76 12.27
C ALA A 157 -13.55 -1.19 12.54
N ASP A 158 -13.71 -0.36 13.59
CA ASP A 158 -14.97 0.26 13.99
C ASP A 158 -15.57 1.23 12.97
N ARG A 159 -14.80 1.58 11.93
CA ARG A 159 -15.19 2.49 10.85
C ARG A 159 -15.56 1.78 9.55
N VAL A 160 -15.44 0.47 9.50
CA VAL A 160 -15.89 -0.36 8.37
C VAL A 160 -17.20 -1.03 8.72
N LYS A 161 -18.23 -0.84 7.91
CA LYS A 161 -19.58 -1.38 8.12
C LYS A 161 -19.95 -2.36 6.99
N GLN A 162 -21.05 -3.06 7.19
CA GLN A 162 -21.62 -3.99 6.20
C GLN A 162 -20.60 -5.04 5.71
N LEU A 163 -19.79 -5.53 6.64
CA LEU A 163 -18.76 -6.54 6.36
C LEU A 163 -19.43 -7.84 5.89
N GLN A 164 -18.94 -8.37 4.77
CA GLN A 164 -19.41 -9.61 4.18
C GLN A 164 -18.26 -10.37 3.49
N PRO A 165 -18.37 -11.69 3.26
CA PRO A 165 -17.41 -12.43 2.46
C PRO A 165 -17.24 -11.82 1.06
N ALA A 166 -16.00 -11.74 0.58
CA ALA A 166 -15.71 -11.25 -0.77
C ALA A 166 -15.99 -12.31 -1.85
N HIS A 167 -15.86 -13.58 -1.49
CA HIS A 167 -15.98 -14.71 -2.43
C HIS A 167 -16.81 -15.84 -1.83
N GLU A 168 -17.38 -16.67 -2.72
CA GLU A 168 -18.07 -17.91 -2.33
C GLU A 168 -17.11 -18.85 -1.56
N GLY A 169 -17.61 -19.48 -0.51
CA GLY A 169 -16.83 -20.40 0.32
C GLY A 169 -16.02 -19.73 1.45
N ILE A 170 -16.01 -18.41 1.53
CA ILE A 170 -15.48 -17.66 2.68
C ILE A 170 -16.63 -17.43 3.67
N GLU A 171 -16.40 -17.76 4.92
CA GLU A 171 -17.37 -17.51 6.00
C GLU A 171 -16.92 -16.30 6.82
N LEU A 172 -17.88 -15.44 7.19
CA LEU A 172 -17.62 -14.38 8.15
C LEU A 172 -17.54 -15.00 9.56
N PRO A 173 -16.44 -14.79 10.31
CA PRO A 173 -16.30 -15.31 11.65
C PRO A 173 -17.47 -14.88 12.55
N GLU A 174 -17.87 -15.72 13.51
CA GLU A 174 -19.05 -15.50 14.38
C GLU A 174 -19.06 -14.13 15.04
N ALA A 175 -17.89 -13.65 15.50
CA ALA A 175 -17.74 -12.33 16.11
C ALA A 175 -18.14 -11.14 15.20
N TYR A 176 -18.17 -11.34 13.89
CA TYR A 176 -18.48 -10.32 12.89
C TYR A 176 -19.81 -10.55 12.18
N GLN A 177 -20.50 -11.66 12.50
CA GLN A 177 -21.82 -11.92 11.96
C GLN A 177 -22.84 -10.93 12.52
N PRO A 178 -23.83 -10.49 11.73
CA PRO A 178 -24.93 -9.70 12.26
C PRO A 178 -25.65 -10.53 13.33
N LEU A 179 -25.99 -9.89 14.44
CA LEU A 179 -26.81 -10.55 15.46
C LEU A 179 -28.08 -11.11 14.81
N PRO A 180 -28.44 -12.36 15.11
CA PRO A 180 -29.67 -12.94 14.57
C PRO A 180 -30.86 -12.04 14.92
N ASP A 181 -31.79 -11.89 13.95
CA ASP A 181 -33.04 -11.14 14.16
C ASP A 181 -33.86 -11.84 15.25
N PHE A 182 -33.70 -11.38 16.49
CA PHE A 182 -34.54 -11.83 17.57
C PHE A 182 -35.95 -11.24 17.37
N LYS A 183 -36.88 -12.02 16.88
CA LYS A 183 -38.29 -11.68 17.03
C LYS A 183 -38.58 -11.63 18.53
N ALA A 184 -38.87 -10.44 19.06
CA ALA A 184 -39.31 -10.30 20.42
C ALA A 184 -40.57 -11.16 20.62
N VAL A 185 -40.42 -12.24 21.40
CA VAL A 185 -41.53 -13.12 21.77
C VAL A 185 -42.37 -12.50 22.88
N TYR A 186 -41.77 -11.58 23.65
CA TYR A 186 -42.42 -10.86 24.73
C TYR A 186 -42.10 -9.38 24.67
N SER A 187 -43.10 -8.55 24.98
CA SER A 187 -42.96 -7.13 25.25
C SER A 187 -43.26 -6.86 26.71
N ALA A 188 -42.50 -6.02 27.35
CA ALA A 188 -42.73 -5.55 28.70
C ALA A 188 -42.60 -4.03 28.74
N THR A 189 -43.44 -3.37 29.58
CA THR A 189 -43.30 -1.95 29.84
C THR A 189 -42.49 -1.76 31.10
N ALA A 190 -41.45 -0.92 31.04
CA ALA A 190 -40.68 -0.59 32.22
C ALA A 190 -41.33 0.57 32.99
N ASP A 191 -41.56 0.38 34.26
CA ASP A 191 -42.11 1.42 35.16
C ASP A 191 -41.04 2.46 35.58
N VAL A 192 -39.78 2.18 35.23
CA VAL A 192 -38.61 3.06 35.50
C VAL A 192 -37.68 3.06 34.29
N ASN A 193 -36.81 4.04 34.24
CA ASN A 193 -35.77 4.07 33.19
C ASN A 193 -34.79 2.92 33.39
N LEU A 194 -34.78 1.97 32.44
CA LEU A 194 -33.84 0.86 32.41
C LEU A 194 -32.70 1.17 31.43
N SER A 195 -31.49 0.82 31.79
CA SER A 195 -30.34 0.85 30.91
C SER A 195 -29.97 -0.56 30.49
N ILE A 196 -29.99 -0.83 29.19
CA ILE A 196 -29.46 -2.07 28.61
C ILE A 196 -27.94 -1.88 28.52
N ARG A 197 -27.19 -2.74 29.19
CA ARG A 197 -25.73 -2.76 29.12
C ARG A 197 -25.29 -4.08 28.51
N LYS A 198 -24.31 -4.01 27.63
CA LYS A 198 -23.60 -5.22 27.15
C LYS A 198 -22.73 -5.71 28.31
N GLU A 199 -22.90 -6.95 28.72
CA GLU A 199 -21.92 -7.56 29.64
C GLU A 199 -20.53 -7.50 29.03
N LYS A 200 -19.55 -7.08 29.82
CA LYS A 200 -18.15 -7.26 29.50
C LYS A 200 -17.75 -8.61 30.08
N ASP A 201 -17.44 -9.57 29.22
CA ASP A 201 -16.63 -10.73 29.55
C ASP A 201 -15.21 -10.32 29.97
#